data_42fbba615c06da84c5ecfeecc37eaa65
#
_entry.id   42fbba615c06da84c5ecfeecc37eaa65
#
_cell.length_a   1.000
_cell.length_b   1.000
_cell.length_c   1.000
_cell.angle_alpha   90.00
_cell.angle_beta   90.00
_cell.angle_gamma   90.00
#
_symmetry.space_group_name_H-M   'P 1'
#
loop_
_entity.id
_entity.type
_entity.pdbx_description
1 polymer ?
#
loop_
_entity_poly.entity_id
_entity_poly.type
_entity_poly.pdbx_seq_one_letter_code
_entity_poly.pdbx_strand_id
1 'polypeptide(L)'
;MLQDVVRFNITLKWFKKNYYRYEMITSGQIRAARALLKWNSSQLSSFSGIGTTTIRRYELSDGVPNANISTLSKIKQTLESAGVEFIGTPDKNPGVRLLTDKVNSNP
;
A
#
# COMPACT_ATOMS: atom_id res chain seq x y z
N MET A 1 32.74 -5.24 12.14
CA MET A 1 32.12 -3.91 12.07
C MET A 1 32.17 -3.33 10.66
N LEU A 2 33.35 -3.27 10.05
CA LEU A 2 33.46 -2.74 8.68
C LEU A 2 32.67 -3.56 7.68
N GLN A 3 32.63 -4.88 7.84
CA GLN A 3 31.85 -5.74 6.97
C GLN A 3 30.34 -5.50 7.13
N ASP A 4 29.90 -5.22 8.35
CA ASP A 4 28.50 -4.95 8.62
C ASP A 4 28.07 -3.63 8.00
N VAL A 5 28.95 -2.62 8.02
CA VAL A 5 28.67 -1.32 7.39
C VAL A 5 28.57 -1.47 5.88
N VAL A 6 29.48 -2.23 5.26
CA VAL A 6 29.47 -2.47 3.82
C VAL A 6 28.20 -3.27 3.44
N ARG A 7 27.88 -4.29 4.22
CA ARG A 7 26.64 -5.06 4.02
C ARG A 7 25.42 -4.17 4.14
N PHE A 8 25.42 -3.32 5.16
CA PHE A 8 24.30 -2.42 5.38
C PHE A 8 24.10 -1.50 4.17
N ASN A 9 25.18 -0.95 3.63
CA ASN A 9 25.09 -0.06 2.47
C ASN A 9 24.58 -0.78 1.23
N ILE A 10 25.06 -2.00 0.98
CA ILE A 10 24.60 -2.82 -0.15
C ILE A 10 23.14 -3.19 0.06
N THR A 11 22.79 -3.63 1.26
CA THR A 11 21.42 -3.98 1.61
C THR A 11 20.50 -2.78 1.48
N LEU A 12 20.98 -1.58 1.86
CA LEU A 12 20.17 -0.38 1.77
C LEU A 12 19.91 -0.01 0.32
N LYS A 13 20.90 -0.13 -0.57
CA LYS A 13 20.70 0.11 -2.00
C LYS A 13 19.70 -0.86 -2.60
N TRP A 14 19.83 -2.15 -2.28
CA TRP A 14 18.90 -3.17 -2.70
C TRP A 14 17.50 -2.92 -2.13
N PHE A 15 17.44 -2.58 -0.84
CA PHE A 15 16.19 -2.31 -0.15
C PHE A 15 15.48 -1.10 -0.74
N LYS A 16 16.19 -0.03 -1.05
CA LYS A 16 15.59 1.15 -1.69
C LYS A 16 14.95 0.80 -3.03
N LYS A 17 15.68 0.03 -3.86
CA LYS A 17 15.17 -0.39 -5.15
C LYS A 17 13.92 -1.24 -5.01
N ASN A 18 13.89 -2.13 -4.03
CA ASN A 18 12.75 -3.02 -3.79
C ASN A 18 11.67 -2.36 -2.95
N TYR A 19 12.03 -1.38 -2.13
CA TYR A 19 11.07 -0.60 -1.35
C TYR A 19 10.03 0.07 -2.26
N TYR A 20 10.48 0.70 -3.32
CA TYR A 20 9.54 1.32 -4.27
C TYR A 20 8.59 0.29 -4.87
N ARG A 21 9.07 -0.90 -5.16
CA ARG A 21 8.22 -1.98 -5.65
C ARG A 21 7.19 -2.41 -4.60
N TYR A 22 7.61 -2.50 -3.34
CA TYR A 22 6.71 -2.86 -2.25
C TYR A 22 5.65 -1.81 -1.99
N GLU A 23 6.00 -0.55 -2.18
CA GLU A 23 5.06 0.55 -1.97
C GLU A 23 4.14 0.74 -3.16
N MET A 24 4.47 0.18 -4.31
CA MET A 24 3.63 0.26 -5.49
C MET A 24 2.51 -0.76 -5.38
N ILE A 25 1.29 -0.25 -5.32
CA ILE A 25 0.09 -1.08 -5.32
C ILE A 25 -0.76 -0.70 -6.51
N THR A 26 -1.55 -1.65 -7.00
CA THR A 26 -2.39 -1.42 -8.17
C THR A 26 -3.71 -0.77 -7.76
N SER A 27 -4.35 -0.14 -8.74
CA SER A 27 -5.69 0.41 -8.56
C SER A 27 -6.67 -0.66 -8.10
N GLY A 28 -6.56 -1.87 -8.66
CA GLY A 28 -7.38 -2.99 -8.24
C GLY A 28 -7.18 -3.37 -6.79
N GLN A 29 -5.93 -3.33 -6.32
CA GLN A 29 -5.64 -3.61 -4.93
C GLN A 29 -6.25 -2.56 -3.99
N ILE A 30 -6.20 -1.29 -4.38
CA ILE A 30 -6.82 -0.22 -3.59
C ILE A 30 -8.34 -0.44 -3.48
N ARG A 31 -8.99 -0.70 -4.61
CA ARG A 31 -10.43 -0.95 -4.63
C ARG A 31 -10.80 -2.18 -3.81
N ALA A 32 -10.04 -3.26 -3.98
CA ALA A 32 -10.31 -4.51 -3.26
C ALA A 32 -10.11 -4.35 -1.76
N ALA A 33 -9.05 -3.65 -1.36
CA ALA A 33 -8.78 -3.38 0.06
C ALA A 33 -9.91 -2.57 0.68
N ARG A 34 -10.35 -1.53 -0.01
CA ARG A 34 -11.47 -0.70 0.44
C ARG A 34 -12.75 -1.54 0.59
N ALA A 35 -13.00 -2.39 -0.39
CA ALA A 35 -14.18 -3.27 -0.37
C ALA A 35 -14.13 -4.24 0.81
N LEU A 36 -12.97 -4.83 1.07
CA LEU A 36 -12.80 -5.73 2.22
C LEU A 36 -13.09 -5.03 3.54
N LEU A 37 -12.72 -3.76 3.66
CA LEU A 37 -12.96 -2.97 4.86
C LEU A 37 -14.36 -2.35 4.88
N LYS A 38 -15.11 -2.47 3.81
CA LYS A 38 -16.41 -1.83 3.65
C LYS A 38 -16.32 -0.31 3.76
N TRP A 39 -15.23 0.23 3.28
CA TRP A 39 -14.99 1.68 3.27
C TRP A 39 -15.39 2.25 1.92
N ASN A 40 -16.00 3.43 1.92
CA ASN A 40 -16.15 4.23 0.72
C ASN A 40 -14.93 5.12 0.51
N SER A 41 -14.87 5.80 -0.63
CA SER A 41 -13.73 6.66 -0.95
C SER A 41 -13.54 7.80 0.06
N SER A 42 -14.64 8.31 0.60
CA SER A 42 -14.59 9.38 1.59
C SER A 42 -13.97 8.91 2.90
N GLN A 43 -14.24 7.68 3.30
CA GLN A 43 -13.63 7.11 4.50
C GLN A 43 -12.14 6.90 4.32
N LEU A 44 -11.72 6.36 3.17
CA LEU A 44 -10.30 6.20 2.88
C LEU A 44 -9.62 7.57 2.84
N SER A 45 -10.27 8.57 2.26
CA SER A 45 -9.77 9.94 2.24
C SER A 45 -9.57 10.47 3.66
N SER A 46 -10.57 10.30 4.50
CA SER A 46 -10.53 10.78 5.89
C SER A 46 -9.38 10.14 6.67
N PHE A 47 -9.21 8.83 6.54
CA PHE A 47 -8.19 8.11 7.31
C PHE A 47 -6.78 8.31 6.76
N SER A 48 -6.63 8.48 5.45
CA SER A 48 -5.31 8.62 4.83
C SER A 48 -4.82 10.07 4.74
N GLY A 49 -5.73 11.02 4.82
CA GLY A 49 -5.41 12.43 4.57
C GLY A 49 -5.25 12.74 3.09
N ILE A 50 -5.58 11.83 2.21
CA ILE A 50 -5.49 12.02 0.75
C ILE A 50 -6.88 12.40 0.24
N GLY A 51 -6.96 13.42 -0.61
CA GLY A 51 -8.24 13.92 -1.11
C GLY A 51 -9.04 12.86 -1.85
N THR A 52 -10.36 12.90 -1.73
CA THR A 52 -11.27 11.95 -2.36
C THR A 52 -11.11 11.93 -3.88
N THR A 53 -10.93 13.09 -4.49
CA THR A 53 -10.73 13.19 -5.94
C THR A 53 -9.48 12.45 -6.37
N THR A 54 -8.40 12.58 -5.61
CA THR A 54 -7.14 11.87 -5.88
C THR A 54 -7.33 10.35 -5.77
N ILE A 55 -8.02 9.91 -4.71
CA ILE A 55 -8.29 8.49 -4.51
C ILE A 55 -9.10 7.93 -5.68
N ARG A 56 -10.16 8.61 -6.07
CA ARG A 56 -10.99 8.18 -7.20
C ARG A 56 -10.20 8.08 -8.49
N ARG A 57 -9.34 9.08 -8.74
CA ARG A 57 -8.48 9.06 -9.92
C ARG A 57 -7.55 7.86 -9.92
N TYR A 58 -6.96 7.53 -8.77
CA TYR A 58 -6.08 6.37 -8.66
C TYR A 58 -6.86 5.07 -8.88
N GLU A 59 -8.07 4.98 -8.38
CA GLU A 59 -8.89 3.77 -8.51
C GLU A 59 -9.40 3.54 -9.93
N LEU A 60 -9.44 4.59 -10.74
CA LEU A 60 -9.88 4.48 -12.13
C LEU A 60 -8.74 4.11 -13.09
N SER A 61 -7.50 4.12 -12.61
CA SER A 61 -6.34 3.77 -13.43
C SER A 61 -6.28 2.26 -13.67
N ASP A 62 -5.53 1.88 -14.69
CA ASP A 62 -5.15 0.48 -14.87
C ASP A 62 -3.76 0.27 -14.28
N GLY A 63 -3.57 -0.84 -13.60
CA GLY A 63 -2.29 -1.16 -12.98
C GLY A 63 -1.93 -0.20 -11.87
N VAL A 64 -0.66 0.16 -11.77
CA VAL A 64 -0.19 1.10 -10.77
C VAL A 64 -0.59 2.51 -11.16
N PRO A 65 -1.27 3.26 -10.27
CA PRO A 65 -1.65 4.64 -10.62
C PRO A 65 -0.41 5.51 -10.86
N ASN A 66 -0.56 6.48 -11.76
CA ASN A 66 0.46 7.51 -11.94
C ASN A 66 0.37 8.47 -10.75
N ALA A 67 1.09 8.14 -9.70
CA ALA A 67 0.97 8.79 -8.42
C ALA A 67 2.33 9.08 -7.82
N ASN A 68 2.40 10.11 -6.98
CA ASN A 68 3.57 10.34 -6.15
C ASN A 68 3.72 9.15 -5.20
N ILE A 69 4.96 8.64 -5.06
CA ILE A 69 5.21 7.46 -4.24
C ILE A 69 4.81 7.69 -2.78
N SER A 70 5.01 8.88 -2.27
CA SER A 70 4.65 9.17 -0.87
C SER A 70 3.13 9.17 -0.67
N THR A 71 2.37 9.61 -1.65
CA THR A 71 0.91 9.57 -1.60
C THR A 71 0.41 8.14 -1.64
N LEU A 72 0.96 7.35 -2.55
CA LEU A 72 0.59 5.93 -2.69
C LEU A 72 0.96 5.15 -1.41
N SER A 73 2.11 5.47 -0.83
CA SER A 73 2.57 4.87 0.41
C SER A 73 1.62 5.17 1.58
N LYS A 74 1.12 6.40 1.66
CA LYS A 74 0.15 6.79 2.70
C LYS A 74 -1.15 5.99 2.57
N ILE A 75 -1.63 5.82 1.36
CA ILE A 75 -2.84 5.04 1.11
C ILE A 75 -2.60 3.59 1.54
N LYS A 76 -1.48 3.02 1.11
CA LYS A 76 -1.12 1.65 1.48
C LYS A 76 -1.04 1.46 2.98
N GLN A 77 -0.31 2.36 3.66
CA GLN A 77 -0.14 2.28 5.11
C GLN A 77 -1.46 2.41 5.86
N THR A 78 -2.35 3.27 5.38
CA THR A 78 -3.67 3.43 5.97
C THR A 78 -4.47 2.14 5.89
N LEU A 79 -4.46 1.49 4.73
CA LEU A 79 -5.16 0.24 4.54
C LEU A 79 -4.53 -0.89 5.36
N GLU A 80 -3.20 -0.93 5.41
CA GLU A 80 -2.48 -1.91 6.24
C GLU A 80 -2.81 -1.75 7.72
N SER A 81 -2.86 -0.52 8.19
CA SER A 81 -3.21 -0.23 9.59
C SER A 81 -4.62 -0.68 9.92
N ALA A 82 -5.49 -0.72 8.94
CA ALA A 82 -6.87 -1.18 9.12
C ALA A 82 -7.01 -2.70 9.02
N GLY A 83 -5.92 -3.42 8.72
CA GLY A 83 -5.93 -4.88 8.70
C GLY A 83 -5.80 -5.52 7.33
N VAL A 84 -5.53 -4.74 6.29
CA VAL A 84 -5.34 -5.28 4.94
C VAL A 84 -3.87 -5.64 4.73
N GLU A 85 -3.64 -6.83 4.21
CA GLU A 85 -2.32 -7.26 3.76
C GLU A 85 -2.30 -7.23 2.24
N PHE A 86 -1.28 -6.58 1.68
CA PHE A 86 -1.07 -6.57 0.23
C PHE A 86 -0.19 -7.73 -0.15
N ILE A 87 -0.61 -8.50 -1.13
CA ILE A 87 0.12 -9.70 -1.57
C ILE A 87 0.45 -9.57 -3.04
N GLY A 88 1.51 -10.27 -3.44
CA GLY A 88 2.02 -10.19 -4.80
C GLY A 88 2.75 -8.89 -5.06
N THR A 89 3.05 -8.68 -6.33
CA THR A 89 3.64 -7.43 -6.81
C THR A 89 2.74 -6.89 -7.92
N PRO A 90 2.87 -5.60 -8.31
CA PRO A 90 1.99 -5.07 -9.35
C PRO A 90 2.00 -5.85 -10.65
N ASP A 91 3.13 -6.45 -10.99
CA ASP A 91 3.30 -7.22 -12.22
C ASP A 91 3.11 -8.73 -12.03
N LYS A 92 2.91 -9.20 -10.80
CA LYS A 92 2.82 -10.64 -10.55
C LYS A 92 1.83 -10.93 -9.42
N ASN A 93 0.65 -11.37 -9.80
CA ASN A 93 -0.39 -11.85 -8.90
C ASN A 93 -0.75 -10.87 -7.77
N PRO A 94 -1.02 -9.59 -8.10
CA PRO A 94 -1.37 -8.62 -7.06
C PRO A 94 -2.71 -8.96 -6.42
N GLY A 95 -2.78 -8.85 -5.11
CA GLY A 95 -4.00 -9.12 -4.37
C GLY A 95 -3.99 -8.48 -3.01
N VAL A 96 -5.03 -8.75 -2.25
CA VAL A 96 -5.18 -8.26 -0.88
C VAL A 96 -5.84 -9.34 -0.03
N ARG A 97 -5.56 -9.30 1.27
CA ARG A 97 -6.14 -10.20 2.24
C ARG A 97 -6.50 -9.43 3.49
N LEU A 98 -7.67 -9.69 4.05
CA LEU A 98 -8.07 -9.07 5.30
C LEU A 98 -7.58 -9.92 6.46
N LEU A 99 -6.80 -9.31 7.36
CA LEU A 99 -6.31 -9.97 8.54
C LEU A 99 -7.35 -9.81 9.65
N THR A 100 -8.23 -10.79 9.79
CA THR A 100 -9.38 -10.70 10.69
C THR A 100 -9.00 -10.62 12.15
N ASP A 101 -7.91 -11.26 12.53
CA ASP A 101 -7.39 -11.17 13.90
C ASP A 101 -6.97 -9.75 14.25
N LYS A 102 -6.35 -9.04 13.31
CA LYS A 102 -5.94 -7.65 13.50
C LYS A 102 -7.14 -6.71 13.56
N VAL A 103 -8.15 -6.95 12.72
CA VAL A 103 -9.38 -6.16 12.73
C VAL A 103 -10.16 -6.38 14.01
N ASN A 104 -10.24 -7.63 14.46
CA ASN A 104 -11.00 -8.00 15.64
C ASN A 104 -10.30 -7.65 16.94
N SER A 105 -8.99 -7.38 16.92
CA SER A 105 -8.24 -7.03 18.12
C SER A 105 -8.40 -5.57 18.51
N ASN A 106 -9.00 -4.75 17.66
CA ASN A 106 -9.29 -3.35 17.98
C ASN A 106 -10.57 -3.26 18.78
N PRO A 107 -10.48 -2.72 20.01
CA PRO A 107 -11.67 -2.52 20.82
C PRO A 107 -12.61 -1.47 20.26
#